data_4557312fe0b3b633e5dca8686a0cca5a
#
_entry.id   4557312fe0b3b633e5dca8686a0cca5a
#
_cell.length_a   1.000
_cell.length_b   1.000
_cell.length_c   1.000
_cell.angle_alpha   90.00
_cell.angle_beta   90.00
_cell.angle_gamma   90.00
#
_symmetry.space_group_name_H-M   'P 1'
#
loop_
_entity.id
_entity.type
_entity.pdbx_description
1 polymer ?
#
loop_
_entity_poly.entity_id
_entity_poly.type
_entity_poly.pdbx_seq_one_letter_code
_entity_poly.pdbx_strand_id
1 'polypeptide(L)'
;MCAQGSAALGGNSSNTNIDALTRGAPAMVYDNRLEKMHGSPYAFTRWIPGEITPANPNLRPLKAPLKYDVFHQQLLTQVNGRDSALIVPSLVMGFTLNDVVLGTDHPRRFVRFTDSPNPAYKQQFVEVLYERPNGYSLFKRYDKGLLKANYQGAYSSDKPYDELVDQPMYFLRRPDGRLVEVKLTRKALAAAAPALQAGLAKRDIKTEQDAVLALQAADTSK
;
A
#
# COMPACT_ATOMS: atom_id res chain seq x y z
N MET A 1 13.85 43.39 31.00
CA MET A 1 12.80 42.40 31.14
C MET A 1 12.28 42.09 29.75
N CYS A 2 12.73 40.99 29.16
CA CYS A 2 12.30 40.55 27.82
C CYS A 2 11.18 39.48 28.00
N ALA A 3 9.99 39.80 27.56
CA ALA A 3 8.90 38.85 27.50
C ALA A 3 9.05 38.03 26.21
N GLN A 4 9.32 36.72 26.34
CA GLN A 4 9.25 35.78 25.24
C GLN A 4 7.77 35.38 25.04
N GLY A 5 7.19 35.86 23.95
CA GLY A 5 5.88 35.40 23.48
C GLY A 5 5.98 34.02 22.88
N SER A 6 5.45 33.03 23.58
CA SER A 6 5.19 31.67 23.03
C SER A 6 4.12 31.75 21.97
N ALA A 7 4.49 31.68 20.70
CA ALA A 7 3.52 31.52 19.62
C ALA A 7 2.98 30.08 19.66
N ALA A 8 1.71 29.95 20.03
CA ALA A 8 0.96 28.72 19.94
C ALA A 8 0.79 28.32 18.46
N LEU A 9 1.47 27.26 18.04
CA LEU A 9 1.25 26.56 16.78
C LEU A 9 -0.01 25.68 16.94
N GLY A 10 -1.15 26.32 16.89
CA GLY A 10 -2.47 25.68 16.94
C GLY A 10 -3.19 25.81 15.60
N GLY A 11 -3.45 24.70 14.95
CA GLY A 11 -4.59 24.48 14.06
C GLY A 11 -4.49 25.11 12.68
N ASN A 12 -3.90 24.37 11.74
CA ASN A 12 -4.27 24.29 10.31
C ASN A 12 -3.21 23.51 9.48
N SER A 13 -2.44 22.65 10.09
CA SER A 13 -1.32 21.97 9.44
C SER A 13 -1.72 20.87 8.45
N SER A 14 -3.00 20.51 8.40
CA SER A 14 -3.42 19.32 7.67
C SER A 14 -3.60 19.53 6.16
N ASN A 15 -4.13 20.67 5.73
CA ASN A 15 -4.27 20.97 4.29
C ASN A 15 -2.99 21.56 3.67
N THR A 16 -2.06 21.98 4.52
CA THR A 16 -0.85 22.70 4.10
C THR A 16 0.24 21.79 3.54
N ASN A 17 0.25 20.50 3.86
CA ASN A 17 1.35 19.63 3.39
C ASN A 17 1.28 19.35 1.88
N ILE A 18 0.13 18.94 1.35
CA ILE A 18 -0.02 18.73 -0.11
C ILE A 18 0.05 20.07 -0.85
N ASP A 19 -0.58 21.10 -0.33
CA ASP A 19 -0.58 22.45 -0.90
C ASP A 19 0.84 23.07 -0.81
N ALA A 20 1.58 22.82 0.27
CA ALA A 20 2.95 23.24 0.44
C ALA A 20 3.92 22.49 -0.49
N LEU A 21 3.71 21.18 -0.71
CA LEU A 21 4.51 20.41 -1.68
C LEU A 21 4.29 20.88 -3.11
N THR A 22 3.07 21.28 -3.46
CA THR A 22 2.77 21.89 -4.78
C THR A 22 3.42 23.26 -4.98
N ARG A 23 3.74 23.97 -3.89
CA ARG A 23 4.37 25.29 -3.89
C ARG A 23 5.85 25.28 -3.58
N GLY A 24 6.47 24.07 -3.45
CA GLY A 24 7.92 23.94 -3.22
C GLY A 24 8.38 24.19 -1.78
N ALA A 25 7.52 24.01 -0.77
CA ALA A 25 7.89 24.16 0.63
C ALA A 25 8.84 23.05 1.10
N PRO A 26 9.70 23.32 2.12
CA PRO A 26 10.62 22.33 2.67
C PRO A 26 9.86 21.16 3.29
N ALA A 27 10.22 19.97 2.86
CA ALA A 27 9.68 18.72 3.33
C ALA A 27 10.39 18.23 4.60
N MET A 28 9.71 17.47 5.44
CA MET A 28 10.36 16.77 6.54
C MET A 28 11.35 15.74 5.99
N VAL A 29 12.59 15.77 6.49
CA VAL A 29 13.64 14.82 6.10
C VAL A 29 13.23 13.42 6.58
N TYR A 30 13.27 12.44 5.68
CA TYR A 30 13.04 11.04 6.00
C TYR A 30 14.26 10.46 6.73
N ASP A 31 14.05 9.88 7.92
CA ASP A 31 15.12 9.28 8.73
C ASP A 31 15.43 7.85 8.23
N ASN A 32 16.62 7.64 7.74
CA ASN A 32 17.07 6.41 7.08
C ASN A 32 17.78 5.44 8.04
N ARG A 33 17.23 5.22 9.24
CA ARG A 33 17.85 4.35 10.28
C ARG A 33 17.92 2.86 9.93
N LEU A 34 17.48 2.45 8.74
CA LEU A 34 17.48 1.05 8.32
C LEU A 34 18.76 0.61 7.58
N GLU A 35 19.83 1.41 7.61
CA GLU A 35 21.08 1.13 6.86
C GLU A 35 21.79 -0.19 7.24
N LYS A 36 21.46 -0.77 8.40
CA LYS A 36 22.04 -2.06 8.85
C LYS A 36 21.12 -3.27 8.63
N MET A 37 19.96 -3.07 8.01
CA MET A 37 18.96 -4.10 7.80
C MET A 37 18.98 -4.57 6.34
N HIS A 38 18.97 -5.88 6.11
CA HIS A 38 18.83 -6.45 4.78
C HIS A 38 17.36 -6.36 4.31
N GLY A 39 17.15 -6.27 3.00
CA GLY A 39 15.83 -6.08 2.43
C GLY A 39 15.47 -4.60 2.25
N SER A 40 14.22 -4.34 1.93
CA SER A 40 13.72 -2.99 1.66
C SER A 40 12.40 -2.76 2.38
N PRO A 41 12.20 -1.61 3.04
CA PRO A 41 10.93 -1.27 3.68
C PRO A 41 9.84 -0.91 2.66
N TYR A 42 10.20 -0.71 1.40
CA TYR A 42 9.32 -0.22 0.36
C TYR A 42 8.57 -1.36 -0.34
N ALA A 43 7.36 -1.07 -0.83
CA ALA A 43 6.64 -1.95 -1.75
C ALA A 43 7.40 -2.11 -3.08
N PHE A 44 8.04 -1.02 -3.53
CA PHE A 44 8.89 -0.97 -4.72
C PHE A 44 10.15 -0.17 -4.39
N THR A 45 11.31 -0.68 -4.77
CA THR A 45 12.61 -0.07 -4.38
C THR A 45 12.93 1.22 -5.14
N ARG A 46 12.26 1.47 -6.28
CA ARG A 46 12.45 2.66 -7.11
C ARG A 46 11.37 3.70 -6.91
N TRP A 47 11.63 4.92 -7.33
CA TRP A 47 10.64 5.97 -7.49
C TRP A 47 9.78 5.66 -8.70
N ILE A 48 8.45 5.67 -8.54
CA ILE A 48 7.51 5.37 -9.62
C ILE A 48 6.67 6.62 -9.86
N PRO A 49 6.54 7.07 -11.13
CA PRO A 49 5.60 8.12 -11.47
C PRO A 49 4.20 7.74 -11.00
N GLY A 50 3.52 8.66 -10.35
CA GLY A 50 2.19 8.38 -9.81
C GLY A 50 1.35 9.62 -9.64
N GLU A 51 0.14 9.41 -9.14
CA GLU A 51 -0.82 10.47 -8.87
C GLU A 51 -1.49 10.23 -7.52
N ILE A 52 -1.49 11.26 -6.66
CA ILE A 52 -2.11 11.23 -5.35
C ILE A 52 -3.52 11.82 -5.47
N THR A 53 -4.51 11.09 -4.94
CA THR A 53 -5.87 11.60 -4.75
C THR A 53 -5.99 12.15 -3.34
N PRO A 54 -6.16 13.48 -3.18
CA PRO A 54 -6.33 14.10 -1.85
C PRO A 54 -7.61 13.64 -1.16
N ALA A 55 -7.60 13.63 0.17
CA ALA A 55 -8.81 13.40 0.97
C ALA A 55 -9.78 14.58 0.89
N ASN A 56 -9.28 15.80 0.68
CA ASN A 56 -10.09 16.96 0.42
C ASN A 56 -10.47 17.02 -1.07
N PRO A 57 -11.76 16.90 -1.46
CA PRO A 57 -12.20 16.87 -2.85
C PRO A 57 -11.99 18.21 -3.58
N ASN A 58 -11.76 19.31 -2.86
CA ASN A 58 -11.48 20.62 -3.45
C ASN A 58 -10.03 20.77 -3.93
N LEU A 59 -9.15 19.86 -3.54
CA LEU A 59 -7.76 19.84 -4.00
C LEU A 59 -7.65 19.00 -5.28
N ARG A 60 -6.80 19.46 -6.20
CA ARG A 60 -6.50 18.70 -7.43
C ARG A 60 -5.58 17.53 -7.11
N PRO A 61 -5.70 16.42 -7.85
CA PRO A 61 -4.74 15.33 -7.79
C PRO A 61 -3.31 15.84 -8.07
N LEU A 62 -2.35 15.31 -7.32
CA LEU A 62 -0.94 15.69 -7.43
C LEU A 62 -0.16 14.60 -8.15
N LYS A 63 0.44 14.94 -9.30
CA LYS A 63 1.35 14.05 -10.02
C LYS A 63 2.77 14.23 -9.52
N ALA A 64 3.40 13.15 -9.08
CA ALA A 64 4.76 13.16 -8.57
C ALA A 64 5.39 11.76 -8.60
N PRO A 65 6.73 11.64 -8.56
CA PRO A 65 7.38 10.38 -8.25
C PRO A 65 7.03 9.95 -6.83
N LEU A 66 6.52 8.73 -6.68
CA LEU A 66 6.04 8.18 -5.40
C LEU A 66 6.85 6.95 -4.99
N LYS A 67 6.94 6.74 -3.69
CA LYS A 67 7.49 5.54 -3.07
C LYS A 67 6.67 5.20 -1.83
N TYR A 68 6.19 3.96 -1.73
CA TYR A 68 5.39 3.53 -0.59
C TYR A 68 6.24 2.69 0.37
N ASP A 69 6.50 3.24 1.56
CA ASP A 69 7.13 2.55 2.67
C ASP A 69 6.05 1.76 3.40
N VAL A 70 6.02 0.46 3.17
CA VAL A 70 5.02 -0.43 3.75
C VAL A 70 5.38 -0.89 5.16
N PHE A 71 6.65 -0.78 5.55
CA PHE A 71 7.08 -1.12 6.91
C PHE A 71 6.64 -0.04 7.91
N HIS A 72 6.80 1.25 7.55
CA HIS A 72 6.35 2.38 8.36
C HIS A 72 4.95 2.89 7.97
N GLN A 73 4.34 2.33 6.93
CA GLN A 73 3.04 2.75 6.38
C GLN A 73 3.02 4.23 5.93
N GLN A 74 4.07 4.64 5.24
CA GLN A 74 4.32 6.02 4.83
C GLN A 74 4.38 6.16 3.31
N LEU A 75 3.76 7.20 2.78
CA LEU A 75 3.87 7.57 1.37
C LEU A 75 4.88 8.72 1.23
N LEU A 76 5.87 8.51 0.39
CA LEU A 76 6.93 9.46 0.10
C LEU A 76 6.77 10.01 -1.30
N THR A 77 7.16 11.26 -1.49
CA THR A 77 7.33 11.87 -2.81
C THR A 77 8.72 12.44 -2.95
N GLN A 78 9.17 12.59 -4.18
CA GLN A 78 10.44 13.23 -4.47
C GLN A 78 10.23 14.72 -4.74
N VAL A 79 11.01 15.57 -4.07
CA VAL A 79 11.01 17.02 -4.24
C VAL A 79 12.30 17.41 -4.97
N ASN A 80 12.18 18.24 -6.00
CA ASN A 80 13.32 18.73 -6.79
C ASN A 80 14.28 17.64 -7.31
N GLY A 81 13.79 16.42 -7.48
CA GLY A 81 14.55 15.30 -8.02
C GLY A 81 15.63 14.74 -7.09
N ARG A 82 15.76 15.22 -5.85
CA ARG A 82 16.81 14.79 -4.90
C ARG A 82 16.25 14.46 -3.53
N ASP A 83 15.45 15.36 -2.97
CA ASP A 83 14.96 15.24 -1.60
C ASP A 83 13.67 14.42 -1.52
N SER A 84 13.51 13.66 -0.44
CA SER A 84 12.30 12.89 -0.16
C SER A 84 11.44 13.64 0.84
N ALA A 85 10.14 13.78 0.51
CA ALA A 85 9.14 14.36 1.40
C ALA A 85 8.16 13.31 1.85
N LEU A 86 7.84 13.32 3.15
CA LEU A 86 6.78 12.51 3.71
C LEU A 86 5.42 13.14 3.44
N ILE A 87 4.50 12.38 2.87
CA ILE A 87 3.12 12.80 2.69
C ILE A 87 2.31 12.32 3.89
N VAL A 88 1.59 13.24 4.53
CA VAL A 88 0.75 12.91 5.68
C VAL A 88 -0.38 11.97 5.24
N PRO A 89 -0.44 10.71 5.76
CA PRO A 89 -1.41 9.71 5.27
C PRO A 89 -2.87 10.16 5.38
N SER A 90 -3.25 10.91 6.42
CA SER A 90 -4.63 11.39 6.60
C SER A 90 -5.13 12.33 5.49
N LEU A 91 -4.20 12.94 4.75
CA LEU A 91 -4.52 13.84 3.63
C LEU A 91 -4.72 13.14 2.30
N VAL A 92 -4.51 11.82 2.26
CA VAL A 92 -4.56 11.02 1.03
C VAL A 92 -5.75 10.06 1.09
N MET A 93 -6.63 10.11 0.11
CA MET A 93 -7.70 9.12 -0.09
C MET A 93 -7.15 7.86 -0.76
N GLY A 94 -6.24 8.03 -1.70
CA GLY A 94 -5.59 6.97 -2.44
C GLY A 94 -4.50 7.52 -3.37
N PHE A 95 -3.81 6.63 -4.06
CA PHE A 95 -2.83 7.00 -5.08
C PHE A 95 -2.74 5.94 -6.16
N THR A 96 -2.22 6.32 -7.31
CA THR A 96 -1.89 5.41 -8.41
C THR A 96 -0.40 5.42 -8.67
N LEU A 97 0.14 4.28 -9.08
CA LEU A 97 1.53 4.14 -9.54
C LEU A 97 1.52 3.68 -10.99
N ASN A 98 2.15 4.46 -11.86
CA ASN A 98 2.25 4.18 -13.29
C ASN A 98 3.55 3.40 -13.55
N ASP A 99 3.50 2.09 -13.38
CA ASP A 99 4.66 1.21 -13.50
C ASP A 99 4.78 0.60 -14.91
N VAL A 100 5.36 1.37 -15.83
CA VAL A 100 5.58 0.93 -17.23
C VAL A 100 6.64 -0.18 -17.33
N VAL A 101 7.55 -0.28 -16.35
CA VAL A 101 8.70 -1.22 -16.42
C VAL A 101 8.32 -2.66 -16.10
N LEU A 102 7.24 -2.88 -15.37
CA LEU A 102 6.72 -4.23 -15.06
C LEU A 102 5.79 -4.78 -16.15
N GLY A 103 5.71 -4.12 -17.32
CA GLY A 103 4.90 -4.59 -18.44
C GLY A 103 3.40 -4.56 -18.17
N THR A 104 2.97 -3.86 -17.15
CA THR A 104 1.56 -3.65 -16.88
C THR A 104 1.14 -2.32 -17.50
N ASP A 105 0.35 -2.38 -18.57
CA ASP A 105 -0.25 -1.20 -19.19
C ASP A 105 -1.27 -0.50 -18.28
N HIS A 106 -1.45 -1.02 -17.07
CA HIS A 106 -2.45 -0.52 -16.13
C HIS A 106 -1.80 0.06 -14.88
N PRO A 107 -2.20 1.28 -14.48
CA PRO A 107 -1.79 1.88 -13.22
C PRO A 107 -2.16 0.99 -12.04
N ARG A 108 -1.24 0.82 -11.11
CA ARG A 108 -1.53 0.16 -9.83
C ARG A 108 -2.26 1.15 -8.93
N ARG A 109 -3.50 0.83 -8.57
CA ARG A 109 -4.36 1.69 -7.77
C ARG A 109 -4.34 1.27 -6.30
N PHE A 110 -4.02 2.22 -5.44
CA PHE A 110 -4.02 2.08 -3.99
C PHE A 110 -5.15 2.90 -3.38
N VAL A 111 -5.89 2.31 -2.48
CA VAL A 111 -6.99 2.96 -1.75
C VAL A 111 -6.80 2.76 -0.25
N ARG A 112 -7.34 3.70 0.54
CA ARG A 112 -7.35 3.56 1.99
C ARG A 112 -8.23 2.39 2.42
N PHE A 113 -7.74 1.56 3.33
CA PHE A 113 -8.42 0.32 3.75
C PHE A 113 -9.45 0.56 4.86
N THR A 114 -10.33 1.54 4.67
CA THR A 114 -11.34 1.96 5.66
C THR A 114 -12.26 0.84 6.12
N ASP A 115 -12.58 -0.11 5.22
CA ASP A 115 -13.51 -1.21 5.47
C ASP A 115 -12.85 -2.41 6.16
N SER A 116 -11.56 -2.28 6.54
CA SER A 116 -10.84 -3.36 7.22
C SER A 116 -11.54 -3.80 8.49
N PRO A 117 -11.71 -5.12 8.71
CA PRO A 117 -12.20 -5.65 9.98
C PRO A 117 -11.21 -5.43 11.12
N ASN A 118 -9.91 -5.29 10.81
CA ASN A 118 -8.89 -4.95 11.78
C ASN A 118 -8.69 -3.43 11.84
N PRO A 119 -8.97 -2.79 12.99
CA PRO A 119 -8.79 -1.34 13.16
C PRO A 119 -7.39 -0.84 12.84
N ALA A 120 -6.35 -1.64 13.10
CA ALA A 120 -4.95 -1.28 12.84
C ALA A 120 -4.65 -1.08 11.34
N TYR A 121 -5.47 -1.63 10.45
CA TYR A 121 -5.27 -1.53 9.00
C TYR A 121 -6.08 -0.41 8.34
N LYS A 122 -7.05 0.21 9.04
CA LYS A 122 -7.97 1.19 8.46
C LYS A 122 -7.29 2.45 7.91
N GLN A 123 -6.12 2.79 8.42
CA GLN A 123 -5.34 3.94 7.96
C GLN A 123 -4.29 3.57 6.89
N GLN A 124 -4.12 2.30 6.61
CA GLN A 124 -3.16 1.81 5.63
C GLN A 124 -3.74 1.83 4.22
N PHE A 125 -2.87 1.68 3.22
CA PHE A 125 -3.28 1.57 1.83
C PHE A 125 -3.20 0.12 1.36
N VAL A 126 -4.17 -0.26 0.53
CA VAL A 126 -4.20 -1.56 -0.15
C VAL A 126 -4.27 -1.35 -1.66
N GLU A 127 -3.57 -2.19 -2.40
CA GLU A 127 -3.67 -2.23 -3.85
C GLU A 127 -4.97 -2.94 -4.25
N VAL A 128 -5.68 -2.37 -5.21
CA VAL A 128 -6.87 -2.96 -5.81
C VAL A 128 -6.41 -3.84 -6.98
N LEU A 129 -6.40 -5.16 -6.78
CA LEU A 129 -6.03 -6.11 -7.83
C LEU A 129 -7.20 -6.39 -8.79
N TYR A 130 -8.40 -6.42 -8.24
CA TYR A 130 -9.65 -6.61 -9.00
C TYR A 130 -10.79 -5.88 -8.31
N GLU A 131 -11.64 -5.24 -9.07
CA GLU A 131 -12.85 -4.60 -8.55
C GLU A 131 -13.98 -4.66 -9.57
N ARG A 132 -15.16 -5.03 -9.10
CA ARG A 132 -16.41 -4.95 -9.86
C ARG A 132 -17.46 -4.20 -9.06
N PRO A 133 -18.13 -3.20 -9.64
CA PRO A 133 -19.25 -2.51 -9.00
C PRO A 133 -20.33 -3.53 -8.59
N ASN A 134 -20.74 -3.48 -7.31
CA ASN A 134 -21.72 -4.40 -6.72
C ASN A 134 -21.33 -5.90 -6.82
N GLY A 135 -20.08 -6.19 -7.09
CA GLY A 135 -19.52 -7.52 -7.22
C GLY A 135 -18.43 -7.82 -6.21
N TYR A 136 -17.58 -8.77 -6.57
CA TYR A 136 -16.39 -9.08 -5.76
C TYR A 136 -15.27 -8.09 -6.02
N SER A 137 -14.44 -7.84 -5.00
CA SER A 137 -13.20 -7.07 -5.16
C SER A 137 -12.07 -7.76 -4.43
N LEU A 138 -10.89 -7.82 -5.04
CA LEU A 138 -9.68 -8.41 -4.47
C LEU A 138 -8.66 -7.31 -4.17
N PHE A 139 -8.21 -7.28 -2.93
CA PHE A 139 -7.23 -6.31 -2.45
C PHE A 139 -5.97 -7.02 -2.00
N LYS A 140 -4.81 -6.37 -2.21
CA LYS A 140 -3.52 -6.77 -1.67
C LYS A 140 -3.05 -5.72 -0.67
N ARG A 141 -2.83 -6.14 0.56
CA ARG A 141 -2.10 -5.36 1.55
C ARG A 141 -0.64 -5.77 1.50
N TYR A 142 0.23 -4.80 1.26
CA TYR A 142 1.66 -5.00 1.40
C TYR A 142 2.04 -4.98 2.87
N ASP A 143 2.88 -5.90 3.28
CA ASP A 143 3.44 -5.97 4.62
C ASP A 143 4.87 -6.48 4.59
N LYS A 144 5.64 -6.14 5.62
CA LYS A 144 7.02 -6.58 5.82
C LYS A 144 7.16 -7.22 7.19
N GLY A 145 7.60 -8.45 7.21
CA GLY A 145 8.02 -9.12 8.45
C GLY A 145 9.49 -8.85 8.74
N LEU A 146 9.81 -8.63 10.02
CA LEU A 146 11.19 -8.54 10.47
C LEU A 146 11.68 -9.92 10.94
N LEU A 147 12.58 -10.53 10.18
CA LEU A 147 13.34 -11.70 10.62
C LEU A 147 14.57 -11.20 11.36
N LYS A 148 14.62 -11.44 12.67
CA LYS A 148 15.76 -11.08 13.50
C LYS A 148 16.95 -11.99 13.23
N ALA A 149 18.15 -11.41 13.30
CA ALA A 149 19.39 -12.14 13.26
C ALA A 149 19.42 -13.24 14.35
N ASN A 150 19.88 -14.43 13.99
CA ASN A 150 20.08 -15.52 14.94
C ASN A 150 21.58 -15.68 15.21
N TYR A 151 22.02 -15.24 16.38
CA TYR A 151 23.43 -15.34 16.81
C TYR A 151 23.73 -16.60 17.62
N GLN A 152 22.78 -17.53 17.77
CA GLN A 152 22.95 -18.70 18.63
C GLN A 152 23.24 -19.96 17.82
N GLY A 153 24.53 -20.28 17.64
CA GLY A 153 24.92 -21.59 17.18
C GLY A 153 26.17 -21.63 16.28
N ALA A 154 27.19 -22.35 16.70
CA ALA A 154 28.46 -22.51 15.96
C ALA A 154 28.33 -23.31 14.66
N TYR A 155 27.14 -23.82 14.30
CA TYR A 155 26.88 -24.72 13.16
C TYR A 155 25.59 -24.44 12.39
N SER A 156 24.88 -23.35 12.67
CA SER A 156 23.73 -22.98 11.88
C SER A 156 24.13 -22.06 10.71
N SER A 157 23.44 -22.16 9.59
CA SER A 157 23.58 -21.25 8.45
C SER A 157 23.04 -19.87 8.86
N ASP A 158 23.77 -19.22 9.78
CA ASP A 158 23.30 -18.11 10.56
C ASP A 158 23.24 -16.85 9.71
N LYS A 159 22.05 -16.26 9.68
CA LYS A 159 21.89 -14.91 9.17
C LYS A 159 22.41 -13.95 10.23
N PRO A 160 23.55 -13.28 10.00
CA PRO A 160 24.16 -12.38 10.99
C PRO A 160 23.51 -10.99 11.00
N TYR A 161 22.39 -10.80 10.30
CA TYR A 161 21.72 -9.53 10.12
C TYR A 161 20.20 -9.69 10.18
N ASP A 162 19.53 -8.63 10.59
CA ASP A 162 18.08 -8.51 10.51
C ASP A 162 17.65 -8.36 9.05
N GLU A 163 16.55 -9.00 8.66
CA GLU A 163 16.06 -8.99 7.28
C GLU A 163 14.58 -8.65 7.22
N LEU A 164 14.21 -7.70 6.34
CA LEU A 164 12.83 -7.42 5.99
C LEU A 164 12.38 -8.34 4.86
N VAL A 165 11.35 -9.13 5.11
CA VAL A 165 10.77 -10.06 4.14
C VAL A 165 9.35 -9.66 3.78
N ASP A 166 8.97 -9.87 2.51
CA ASP A 166 7.61 -9.61 2.04
C ASP A 166 6.62 -10.60 2.66
N GLN A 167 5.55 -10.08 3.26
CA GLN A 167 4.45 -10.85 3.84
C GLN A 167 3.10 -10.31 3.36
N PRO A 168 2.78 -10.37 2.05
CA PRO A 168 1.55 -9.80 1.53
C PRO A 168 0.33 -10.54 2.07
N MET A 169 -0.72 -9.77 2.37
CA MET A 169 -2.03 -10.28 2.78
C MET A 169 -3.06 -9.92 1.72
N TYR A 170 -4.01 -10.83 1.49
CA TYR A 170 -5.06 -10.62 0.49
C TYR A 170 -6.42 -10.62 1.14
N PHE A 171 -7.31 -9.78 0.64
CA PHE A 171 -8.67 -9.61 1.16
C PHE A 171 -9.64 -9.62 0.00
N LEU A 172 -10.71 -10.42 0.16
CA LEU A 172 -11.82 -10.48 -0.78
C LEU A 172 -13.03 -9.76 -0.18
N ARG A 173 -13.50 -8.70 -0.84
CA ARG A 173 -14.77 -8.05 -0.52
C ARG A 173 -15.88 -8.73 -1.32
N ARG A 174 -16.94 -9.11 -0.64
CA ARG A 174 -18.14 -9.71 -1.22
C ARG A 174 -19.13 -8.62 -1.65
N PRO A 175 -20.12 -8.97 -2.49
CA PRO A 175 -21.20 -8.04 -2.86
C PRO A 175 -22.01 -7.50 -1.67
N ASP A 176 -22.07 -8.24 -0.55
CA ASP A 176 -22.72 -7.83 0.70
C ASP A 176 -21.87 -6.85 1.52
N GLY A 177 -20.71 -6.41 1.00
CA GLY A 177 -19.75 -5.53 1.67
C GLY A 177 -18.82 -6.23 2.66
N ARG A 178 -19.04 -7.52 2.97
CA ARG A 178 -18.20 -8.26 3.92
C ARG A 178 -16.81 -8.50 3.34
N LEU A 179 -15.80 -8.13 4.13
CA LEU A 179 -14.40 -8.32 3.80
C LEU A 179 -13.84 -9.56 4.52
N VAL A 180 -13.18 -10.45 3.76
CA VAL A 180 -12.63 -11.71 4.27
C VAL A 180 -11.16 -11.80 3.85
N GLU A 181 -10.28 -12.10 4.80
CA GLU A 181 -8.88 -12.44 4.48
C GLU A 181 -8.82 -13.78 3.75
N VAL A 182 -8.04 -13.85 2.67
CA VAL A 182 -7.95 -15.04 1.82
C VAL A 182 -6.49 -15.33 1.44
N LYS A 183 -6.19 -16.61 1.28
CA LYS A 183 -4.97 -17.04 0.58
C LYS A 183 -5.27 -17.12 -0.92
N LEU A 184 -4.28 -16.83 -1.77
CA LEU A 184 -4.42 -16.96 -3.23
C LEU A 184 -4.34 -18.43 -3.64
N THR A 185 -5.33 -19.20 -3.22
CA THR A 185 -5.51 -20.59 -3.61
C THR A 185 -6.95 -20.80 -4.08
N ARG A 186 -7.13 -21.70 -5.03
CA ARG A 186 -8.48 -22.07 -5.53
C ARG A 186 -9.45 -22.38 -4.40
N LYS A 187 -9.02 -23.21 -3.42
CA LYS A 187 -9.86 -23.62 -2.30
C LYS A 187 -10.28 -22.44 -1.43
N ALA A 188 -9.36 -21.55 -1.10
CA ALA A 188 -9.63 -20.40 -0.24
C ALA A 188 -10.53 -19.36 -0.94
N LEU A 189 -10.27 -19.08 -2.22
CA LEU A 189 -11.10 -18.15 -3.01
C LEU A 189 -12.52 -18.72 -3.23
N ALA A 190 -12.66 -20.02 -3.51
CA ALA A 190 -13.96 -20.66 -3.66
C ALA A 190 -14.77 -20.63 -2.34
N ALA A 191 -14.11 -20.84 -1.19
CA ALA A 191 -14.75 -20.73 0.12
C ALA A 191 -15.18 -19.29 0.45
N ALA A 192 -14.33 -18.31 0.10
CA ALA A 192 -14.62 -16.89 0.31
C ALA A 192 -15.68 -16.34 -0.67
N ALA A 193 -15.77 -16.88 -1.89
CA ALA A 193 -16.72 -16.50 -2.94
C ALA A 193 -17.60 -17.69 -3.37
N PRO A 194 -18.54 -18.19 -2.55
CA PRO A 194 -19.34 -19.36 -2.87
C PRO A 194 -20.12 -19.24 -4.20
N ALA A 195 -20.59 -18.04 -4.51
CA ALA A 195 -21.31 -17.77 -5.75
C ALA A 195 -20.46 -17.91 -7.03
N LEU A 196 -19.12 -17.90 -6.90
CA LEU A 196 -18.17 -18.05 -8.02
C LEU A 196 -17.48 -19.42 -8.01
N GLN A 197 -17.83 -20.31 -7.09
CA GLN A 197 -17.17 -21.59 -6.87
C GLN A 197 -17.05 -22.43 -8.15
N ALA A 198 -18.10 -22.52 -8.94
CA ALA A 198 -18.12 -23.30 -10.18
C ALA A 198 -17.13 -22.78 -11.23
N GLY A 199 -17.00 -21.46 -11.37
CA GLY A 199 -16.02 -20.81 -12.26
C GLY A 199 -14.58 -20.95 -11.77
N LEU A 200 -14.37 -20.80 -10.46
CA LEU A 200 -13.06 -20.93 -9.83
C LEU A 200 -12.54 -22.38 -9.85
N ALA A 201 -13.42 -23.38 -9.76
CA ALA A 201 -13.05 -24.80 -9.74
C ALA A 201 -12.28 -25.26 -10.99
N LYS A 202 -12.48 -24.58 -12.12
CA LYS A 202 -11.88 -24.94 -13.42
C LYS A 202 -10.49 -24.32 -13.65
N ARG A 203 -9.96 -23.55 -12.70
CA ARG A 203 -8.70 -22.79 -12.88
C ARG A 203 -7.67 -23.17 -11.84
N ASP A 204 -6.42 -23.26 -12.27
CA ASP A 204 -5.27 -23.33 -11.35
C ASP A 204 -4.87 -21.89 -10.98
N ILE A 205 -4.63 -21.66 -9.69
CA ILE A 205 -4.32 -20.34 -9.15
C ILE A 205 -3.00 -20.45 -8.40
N LYS A 206 -1.94 -19.94 -9.04
CA LYS A 206 -0.57 -19.91 -8.51
C LYS A 206 -0.05 -18.51 -8.29
N THR A 207 -0.56 -17.55 -9.05
CA THR A 207 -0.12 -16.15 -9.05
C THR A 207 -1.28 -15.20 -8.76
N GLU A 208 -0.95 -13.94 -8.44
CA GLU A 208 -1.94 -12.87 -8.33
C GLU A 208 -2.75 -12.71 -9.62
N GLN A 209 -2.07 -12.77 -10.77
CA GLN A 209 -2.69 -12.66 -12.07
C GLN A 209 -3.69 -13.79 -12.34
N ASP A 210 -3.36 -15.02 -11.95
CA ASP A 210 -4.29 -16.14 -12.08
C ASP A 210 -5.55 -15.92 -11.24
N ALA A 211 -5.40 -15.39 -10.01
CA ALA A 211 -6.51 -15.08 -9.14
C ALA A 211 -7.43 -14.00 -9.75
N VAL A 212 -6.85 -12.93 -10.29
CA VAL A 212 -7.59 -11.86 -10.97
C VAL A 212 -8.35 -12.40 -12.17
N LEU A 213 -7.68 -13.14 -13.06
CA LEU A 213 -8.32 -13.74 -14.26
C LEU A 213 -9.41 -14.75 -13.89
N ALA A 214 -9.20 -15.50 -12.80
CA ALA A 214 -10.21 -16.44 -12.33
C ALA A 214 -11.46 -15.73 -11.80
N LEU A 215 -11.29 -14.65 -11.04
CA LEU A 215 -12.40 -13.84 -10.55
C LEU A 215 -13.13 -13.13 -11.70
N GLN A 216 -12.39 -12.52 -12.64
CA GLN A 216 -12.97 -11.89 -13.83
C GLN A 216 -13.86 -12.84 -14.62
N ALA A 217 -13.34 -14.02 -14.94
CA ALA A 217 -14.08 -14.99 -15.74
C ALA A 217 -15.27 -15.59 -15.00
N ALA A 218 -15.16 -15.85 -13.70
CA ALA A 218 -16.26 -16.37 -12.89
C ALA A 218 -17.37 -15.34 -12.70
N ASP A 219 -17.03 -14.06 -12.64
CA ASP A 219 -17.96 -12.96 -12.41
C ASP A 219 -18.68 -12.51 -13.70
N THR A 220 -18.06 -12.73 -14.89
CA THR A 220 -18.68 -12.47 -16.19
C THR A 220 -19.66 -13.57 -16.62
N SER A 221 -19.60 -14.74 -15.99
CA SER A 221 -20.45 -15.90 -16.34
C SER A 221 -21.83 -15.87 -15.66
N LYS A 222 -22.17 -14.78 -15.00
CA LYS A 222 -23.48 -14.47 -14.41
C LYS A 222 -24.20 -13.39 -15.21
#